data_68fa65bebc6761c45c0ae6dbc69ea792
#
_entry.id   68fa65bebc6761c45c0ae6dbc69ea792
#
_cell.length_a   1.000
_cell.length_b   1.000
_cell.length_c   1.000
_cell.angle_alpha   90.00
_cell.angle_beta   90.00
_cell.angle_gamma   90.00
#
_symmetry.space_group_name_H-M   'P 1'
#
loop_
_entity.id
_entity.type
_entity.pdbx_description
1 polymer ?
#
loop_
_entity_poly.entity_id
_entity_poly.type
_entity_poly.pdbx_seq_one_letter_code
_entity_poly.pdbx_strand_id
1 'polypeptide(L)'
;MDNEILIRKAQMADWEETMTMTWRTFMKFEAADYGQEGIENFRNFISDPLLRRMFLLGTYHMYVATHFGKIVGMVSLRDKNHISLLFVDEAYHRRGIGRRLIDTIGAFSKEEYGKEEITVNAAPYGLQFYKKVGFCSTSPIMSNGGIIYTSMKKEIGEKDGKII
;
A
#
# COMPACT_ATOMS: atom_id res chain seq x y z
N MET A 1 0.41 3.20 23.41
CA MET A 1 1.52 2.31 23.31
C MET A 1 1.57 1.71 21.96
N ASP A 2 2.74 1.56 21.44
CA ASP A 2 2.84 1.04 20.10
C ASP A 2 2.36 -0.38 19.98
N ASN A 3 2.35 -1.11 21.06
CA ASN A 3 1.89 -2.48 20.98
C ASN A 3 0.39 -2.54 20.73
N GLU A 4 -0.28 -1.40 20.70
CA GLU A 4 -1.70 -1.39 20.40
C GLU A 4 -1.97 -1.23 18.91
N ILE A 5 -0.94 -1.02 18.11
CA ILE A 5 -1.11 -1.00 16.67
C ILE A 5 -0.99 -2.44 16.19
N LEU A 6 -2.08 -2.98 15.66
CA LEU A 6 -2.10 -4.36 15.17
C LEU A 6 -2.20 -4.35 13.66
N ILE A 7 -1.51 -5.30 13.02
CA ILE A 7 -1.63 -5.47 11.57
C ILE A 7 -2.27 -6.82 11.34
N ARG A 8 -3.33 -6.84 10.57
CA ARG A 8 -4.07 -8.06 10.29
C ARG A 8 -4.64 -8.05 8.88
N LYS A 9 -5.03 -9.21 8.41
CA LYS A 9 -5.65 -9.31 7.11
C LYS A 9 -6.98 -8.60 7.14
N ALA A 10 -7.30 -7.87 6.08
CA ALA A 10 -8.56 -7.14 5.99
C ALA A 10 -9.71 -8.10 5.78
N GLN A 11 -10.86 -7.78 6.36
CA GLN A 11 -12.08 -8.55 6.20
C GLN A 11 -13.08 -7.73 5.38
N MET A 12 -14.14 -8.37 4.92
CA MET A 12 -15.15 -7.69 4.11
C MET A 12 -15.68 -6.44 4.82
N ALA A 13 -15.92 -6.53 6.12
CA ALA A 13 -16.47 -5.40 6.86
C ALA A 13 -15.53 -4.21 6.96
N ASP A 14 -14.25 -4.40 6.63
CA ASP A 14 -13.27 -3.31 6.71
C ASP A 14 -13.25 -2.41 5.48
N TRP A 15 -13.88 -2.84 4.40
CA TRP A 15 -13.68 -2.20 3.09
C TRP A 15 -14.04 -0.71 3.09
N GLU A 16 -15.22 -0.36 3.59
CA GLU A 16 -15.68 1.03 3.52
C GLU A 16 -14.80 1.95 4.36
N GLU A 17 -14.48 1.54 5.57
CA GLU A 17 -13.65 2.37 6.43
C GLU A 17 -12.25 2.52 5.84
N THR A 18 -11.71 1.44 5.26
CA THR A 18 -10.38 1.47 4.67
C THR A 18 -10.33 2.42 3.49
N MET A 19 -11.33 2.34 2.59
CA MET A 19 -11.30 3.19 1.40
C MET A 19 -11.61 4.64 1.73
N THR A 20 -12.40 4.89 2.76
CA THR A 20 -12.64 6.26 3.22
C THR A 20 -11.34 6.86 3.75
N MET A 21 -10.58 6.13 4.55
CA MET A 21 -9.29 6.58 5.06
C MET A 21 -8.30 6.78 3.91
N THR A 22 -8.30 5.86 2.95
CA THR A 22 -7.41 5.94 1.80
C THR A 22 -7.69 7.21 0.99
N TRP A 23 -8.96 7.48 0.70
CA TRP A 23 -9.31 8.67 -0.07
C TRP A 23 -8.93 9.96 0.66
N ARG A 24 -9.20 10.02 1.96
CA ARG A 24 -8.88 11.21 2.76
C ARG A 24 -7.37 11.45 2.74
N THR A 25 -6.58 10.39 2.87
CA THR A 25 -5.12 10.51 2.92
C THR A 25 -4.57 10.88 1.54
N PHE A 26 -5.11 10.29 0.49
CA PHE A 26 -4.71 10.64 -0.87
C PHE A 26 -4.95 12.12 -1.14
N MET A 27 -6.11 12.62 -0.78
CA MET A 27 -6.44 14.03 -1.03
C MET A 27 -5.55 14.96 -0.23
N LYS A 28 -5.13 14.54 0.96
CA LYS A 28 -4.30 15.38 1.80
C LYS A 28 -2.86 15.45 1.29
N PHE A 29 -2.31 14.35 0.81
CA PHE A 29 -0.87 14.28 0.56
C PHE A 29 -0.47 14.09 -0.90
N GLU A 30 -1.32 13.53 -1.73
CA GLU A 30 -0.92 13.16 -3.08
C GLU A 30 -1.67 13.89 -4.18
N ALA A 31 -2.89 14.32 -3.92
CA ALA A 31 -3.73 14.87 -4.97
C ALA A 31 -3.11 16.10 -5.64
N ALA A 32 -2.33 16.88 -4.89
CA ALA A 32 -1.75 18.10 -5.44
C ALA A 32 -0.75 17.81 -6.56
N ASP A 33 -0.18 16.59 -6.60
CA ASP A 33 0.77 16.23 -7.63
C ASP A 33 0.08 15.69 -8.88
N TYR A 34 -1.24 15.49 -8.84
CA TYR A 34 -1.98 14.92 -9.95
C TYR A 34 -2.91 15.99 -10.51
N GLY A 35 -3.22 15.94 -11.78
CA GLY A 35 -4.24 16.81 -12.34
C GLY A 35 -5.61 16.26 -12.07
N GLN A 36 -6.63 16.97 -12.57
CA GLN A 36 -8.02 16.57 -12.38
C GLN A 36 -8.24 15.14 -12.87
N GLU A 37 -7.66 14.80 -14.01
CA GLU A 37 -7.82 13.46 -14.57
C GLU A 37 -7.25 12.40 -13.63
N GLY A 38 -6.08 12.65 -13.04
CA GLY A 38 -5.47 11.69 -12.14
C GLY A 38 -6.27 11.50 -10.88
N ILE A 39 -6.83 12.59 -10.33
CA ILE A 39 -7.66 12.51 -9.14
C ILE A 39 -8.91 11.69 -9.43
N GLU A 40 -9.54 11.94 -10.58
CA GLU A 40 -10.74 11.20 -10.94
C GLU A 40 -10.44 9.73 -11.20
N ASN A 41 -9.30 9.45 -11.83
CA ASN A 41 -8.92 8.05 -12.06
C ASN A 41 -8.65 7.32 -10.76
N PHE A 42 -8.05 8.01 -9.77
CA PHE A 42 -7.82 7.38 -8.48
C PHE A 42 -9.15 7.12 -7.77
N ARG A 43 -10.05 8.12 -7.80
CA ARG A 43 -11.36 7.94 -7.18
C ARG A 43 -12.10 6.76 -7.81
N ASN A 44 -12.07 6.69 -9.14
CA ASN A 44 -12.77 5.62 -9.84
C ASN A 44 -12.17 4.26 -9.50
N PHE A 45 -10.87 4.19 -9.31
CA PHE A 45 -10.22 2.94 -8.97
C PHE A 45 -10.67 2.42 -7.61
N ILE A 46 -10.65 3.26 -6.58
CA ILE A 46 -10.97 2.78 -5.24
C ILE A 46 -12.47 2.61 -5.01
N SER A 47 -13.30 3.15 -5.90
CA SER A 47 -14.75 2.98 -5.79
C SER A 47 -15.29 1.99 -6.80
N ASP A 48 -14.43 1.32 -7.56
CA ASP A 48 -14.85 0.39 -8.59
C ASP A 48 -15.43 -0.88 -7.94
N PRO A 49 -16.68 -1.22 -8.23
CA PRO A 49 -17.25 -2.46 -7.67
C PRO A 49 -16.45 -3.70 -8.03
N LEU A 50 -15.74 -3.69 -9.18
CA LEU A 50 -14.95 -4.83 -9.58
C LEU A 50 -13.78 -5.04 -8.62
N LEU A 51 -13.15 -3.96 -8.15
CA LEU A 51 -12.05 -4.08 -7.21
C LEU A 51 -12.52 -4.72 -5.92
N ARG A 52 -13.66 -4.27 -5.40
CA ARG A 52 -14.22 -4.84 -4.19
C ARG A 52 -14.55 -6.30 -4.39
N ARG A 53 -15.07 -6.65 -5.56
CA ARG A 53 -15.41 -8.03 -5.86
C ARG A 53 -14.16 -8.90 -5.89
N MET A 54 -13.07 -8.40 -6.47
CA MET A 54 -11.82 -9.15 -6.49
C MET A 54 -11.30 -9.38 -5.07
N PHE A 55 -11.48 -8.39 -4.20
CA PHE A 55 -11.10 -8.54 -2.80
C PHE A 55 -11.93 -9.64 -2.14
N LEU A 56 -13.24 -9.64 -2.38
CA LEU A 56 -14.10 -10.65 -1.78
C LEU A 56 -13.80 -12.05 -2.31
N LEU A 57 -13.34 -12.15 -3.55
CA LEU A 57 -13.02 -13.44 -4.15
C LEU A 57 -11.59 -13.89 -3.83
N GLY A 58 -10.82 -13.08 -3.11
CA GLY A 58 -9.47 -13.47 -2.70
C GLY A 58 -8.39 -13.27 -3.74
N THR A 59 -8.65 -12.46 -4.77
CA THR A 59 -7.63 -12.18 -5.77
C THR A 59 -7.00 -10.80 -5.64
N TYR A 60 -7.50 -9.98 -4.73
CA TYR A 60 -6.92 -8.69 -4.40
C TYR A 60 -6.69 -8.71 -2.89
N HIS A 61 -5.45 -8.72 -2.46
CA HIS A 61 -5.11 -8.96 -1.06
C HIS A 61 -4.91 -7.65 -0.32
N MET A 62 -5.30 -7.61 0.94
CA MET A 62 -5.21 -6.37 1.71
C MET A 62 -4.96 -6.68 3.18
N TYR A 63 -4.05 -5.92 3.79
CA TYR A 63 -3.84 -5.92 5.23
C TYR A 63 -4.13 -4.52 5.75
N VAL A 64 -4.61 -4.44 6.97
CA VAL A 64 -4.90 -3.17 7.61
C VAL A 64 -4.16 -3.07 8.93
N ALA A 65 -3.81 -1.84 9.30
CA ALA A 65 -3.27 -1.54 10.61
C ALA A 65 -4.39 -0.92 11.42
N THR A 66 -4.60 -1.40 12.65
CA THR A 66 -5.66 -0.88 13.50
C THR A 66 -5.09 -0.39 14.82
N HIS A 67 -5.78 0.60 15.41
CA HIS A 67 -5.43 1.11 16.72
C HIS A 67 -6.73 1.18 17.48
N PHE A 68 -6.89 0.31 18.50
CA PHE A 68 -8.11 0.20 19.24
C PHE A 68 -9.31 -0.03 18.31
N GLY A 69 -9.13 -0.88 17.31
CA GLY A 69 -10.19 -1.22 16.38
C GLY A 69 -10.43 -0.25 15.25
N LYS A 70 -9.78 0.91 15.26
CA LYS A 70 -9.94 1.89 14.19
C LYS A 70 -8.87 1.62 13.12
N ILE A 71 -9.26 1.63 11.86
CA ILE A 71 -8.31 1.42 10.77
C ILE A 71 -7.50 2.69 10.56
N VAL A 72 -6.18 2.58 10.69
CA VAL A 72 -5.27 3.72 10.59
C VAL A 72 -4.22 3.53 9.49
N GLY A 73 -4.24 2.41 8.80
CA GLY A 73 -3.33 2.19 7.67
C GLY A 73 -3.78 0.99 6.87
N MET A 74 -3.30 0.90 5.64
CA MET A 74 -3.64 -0.22 4.78
C MET A 74 -2.59 -0.43 3.71
N VAL A 75 -2.46 -1.67 3.24
CA VAL A 75 -1.64 -2.00 2.09
C VAL A 75 -2.39 -3.05 1.31
N SER A 76 -2.34 -2.96 -0.02
CA SER A 76 -2.97 -3.95 -0.87
C SER A 76 -2.01 -4.44 -1.92
N LEU A 77 -2.27 -5.65 -2.43
CA LEU A 77 -1.39 -6.34 -3.36
C LEU A 77 -2.18 -6.83 -4.55
N ARG A 78 -1.65 -6.60 -5.75
CA ARG A 78 -2.20 -7.20 -6.95
C ARG A 78 -1.08 -7.91 -7.70
N ASP A 79 -1.45 -8.78 -8.63
CA ASP A 79 -0.48 -9.47 -9.48
C ASP A 79 0.61 -10.19 -8.69
N LYS A 80 0.23 -10.68 -7.51
CA LYS A 80 1.07 -11.52 -6.66
C LYS A 80 2.20 -10.81 -5.95
N ASN A 81 2.76 -9.74 -6.49
CA ASN A 81 3.86 -9.04 -5.81
C ASN A 81 3.91 -7.55 -6.11
N HIS A 82 2.82 -6.95 -6.55
CA HIS A 82 2.81 -5.51 -6.81
C HIS A 82 1.95 -4.81 -5.76
N ILE A 83 2.53 -3.89 -5.02
CA ILE A 83 1.78 -3.07 -4.07
C ILE A 83 0.89 -2.14 -4.86
N SER A 84 -0.42 -2.29 -4.69
CA SER A 84 -1.41 -1.48 -5.39
C SER A 84 -1.66 -0.18 -4.64
N LEU A 85 -1.84 -0.25 -3.33
CA LEU A 85 -2.12 0.91 -2.47
C LEU A 85 -1.37 0.74 -1.16
N LEU A 86 -0.86 1.85 -0.63
CA LEU A 86 -0.27 1.90 0.70
C LEU A 86 -0.56 3.27 1.28
N PHE A 87 -1.36 3.33 2.33
CA PHE A 87 -1.74 4.59 2.96
C PHE A 87 -1.76 4.44 4.47
N VAL A 88 -1.28 5.46 5.17
CA VAL A 88 -1.30 5.53 6.64
C VAL A 88 -1.93 6.86 7.01
N ASP A 89 -2.92 6.83 7.89
CA ASP A 89 -3.63 8.01 8.31
C ASP A 89 -2.65 9.04 8.91
N GLU A 90 -2.90 10.31 8.64
CA GLU A 90 -1.96 11.37 8.99
C GLU A 90 -1.55 11.34 10.45
N ALA A 91 -2.50 11.13 11.35
CA ALA A 91 -2.21 11.15 12.77
C ALA A 91 -1.25 10.04 13.21
N TYR A 92 -1.01 9.07 12.33
CA TYR A 92 -0.18 7.92 12.67
C TYR A 92 1.12 7.86 11.86
N HIS A 93 1.48 8.95 11.18
CA HIS A 93 2.72 8.98 10.44
C HIS A 93 3.92 8.96 11.39
N ARG A 94 5.06 8.50 10.88
CA ARG A 94 6.33 8.46 11.60
C ARG A 94 6.34 7.50 12.78
N ARG A 95 5.52 6.48 12.74
CA ARG A 95 5.50 5.45 13.77
C ARG A 95 5.89 4.09 13.23
N GLY A 96 6.41 4.05 12.00
CA GLY A 96 6.85 2.78 11.40
C GLY A 96 5.73 1.90 10.89
N ILE A 97 4.49 2.40 10.81
CA ILE A 97 3.37 1.58 10.37
C ILE A 97 3.50 1.22 8.90
N GLY A 98 3.91 2.18 8.05
CA GLY A 98 4.10 1.89 6.64
C GLY A 98 5.12 0.80 6.40
N ARG A 99 6.24 0.83 7.14
CA ARG A 99 7.26 -0.20 7.00
C ARG A 99 6.69 -1.56 7.45
N ARG A 100 5.95 -1.59 8.54
CA ARG A 100 5.38 -2.84 9.02
C ARG A 100 4.38 -3.42 8.02
N LEU A 101 3.60 -2.55 7.37
CA LEU A 101 2.65 -3.00 6.35
C LEU A 101 3.40 -3.57 5.14
N ILE A 102 4.48 -2.92 4.71
CA ILE A 102 5.27 -3.44 3.60
C ILE A 102 5.88 -4.79 3.96
N ASP A 103 6.43 -4.91 5.17
CA ASP A 103 7.03 -6.18 5.59
C ASP A 103 5.97 -7.30 5.61
N THR A 104 4.77 -6.97 6.07
CA THR A 104 3.69 -7.95 6.15
C THR A 104 3.26 -8.41 4.76
N ILE A 105 3.05 -7.47 3.83
CA ILE A 105 2.56 -7.84 2.50
C ILE A 105 3.67 -8.53 1.71
N GLY A 106 4.93 -8.15 1.95
CA GLY A 106 6.07 -8.82 1.30
C GLY A 106 6.19 -10.26 1.77
N ALA A 107 6.06 -10.48 3.07
CA ALA A 107 6.12 -11.84 3.62
C ALA A 107 4.97 -12.68 3.06
N PHE A 108 3.78 -12.09 2.93
CA PHE A 108 2.65 -12.78 2.34
C PHE A 108 2.94 -13.16 0.89
N SER A 109 3.49 -12.24 0.11
CA SER A 109 3.79 -12.49 -1.29
C SER A 109 4.81 -13.62 -1.45
N LYS A 110 5.82 -13.63 -0.58
CA LYS A 110 6.84 -14.67 -0.63
C LYS A 110 6.27 -16.01 -0.22
N GLU A 111 5.51 -16.04 0.86
CA GLU A 111 5.00 -17.29 1.38
C GLU A 111 3.91 -17.89 0.48
N GLU A 112 3.02 -17.06 0.00
CA GLU A 112 1.89 -17.55 -0.79
C GLU A 112 2.26 -17.80 -2.25
N TYR A 113 3.11 -16.96 -2.83
CA TYR A 113 3.39 -17.02 -4.26
C TYR A 113 4.85 -17.25 -4.61
N GLY A 114 5.73 -17.39 -3.62
CA GLY A 114 7.15 -17.64 -3.87
C GLY A 114 7.90 -16.48 -4.47
N LYS A 115 7.41 -15.25 -4.29
CA LYS A 115 8.05 -14.10 -4.90
C LYS A 115 9.29 -13.67 -4.11
N GLU A 116 10.34 -13.27 -4.84
CA GLU A 116 11.57 -12.84 -4.21
C GLU A 116 11.66 -11.31 -4.15
N GLU A 117 10.82 -10.60 -4.88
CA GLU A 117 10.84 -9.14 -4.84
C GLU A 117 9.42 -8.61 -4.89
N ILE A 118 9.24 -7.38 -4.40
CA ILE A 118 7.96 -6.73 -4.39
C ILE A 118 8.13 -5.40 -5.11
N THR A 119 7.13 -4.99 -5.87
CA THR A 119 7.20 -3.78 -6.69
C THR A 119 6.13 -2.79 -6.27
N VAL A 120 6.33 -1.53 -6.63
CA VAL A 120 5.35 -0.48 -6.37
C VAL A 120 5.54 0.61 -7.42
N ASN A 121 4.45 1.30 -7.74
CA ASN A 121 4.53 2.53 -8.52
C ASN A 121 4.39 3.67 -7.52
N ALA A 122 5.50 4.29 -7.17
CA ALA A 122 5.54 5.26 -6.08
C ALA A 122 5.08 6.63 -6.56
N ALA A 123 4.10 7.20 -5.86
CA ALA A 123 3.69 8.59 -6.11
C ALA A 123 4.85 9.51 -5.70
N PRO A 124 4.92 10.73 -6.26
CA PRO A 124 6.01 11.63 -5.90
C PRO A 124 6.12 11.85 -4.38
N TYR A 125 4.99 11.96 -3.70
CA TYR A 125 4.98 12.16 -2.27
C TYR A 125 5.66 11.00 -1.53
N GLY A 126 5.49 9.78 -2.01
CA GLY A 126 5.99 8.60 -1.33
C GLY A 126 7.39 8.16 -1.72
N LEU A 127 7.99 8.79 -2.74
CA LEU A 127 9.24 8.31 -3.29
C LEU A 127 10.35 8.17 -2.25
N GLN A 128 10.53 9.19 -1.41
CA GLN A 128 11.59 9.15 -0.40
C GLN A 128 11.32 8.08 0.65
N PHE A 129 10.06 7.89 1.01
CA PHE A 129 9.71 6.85 1.95
C PHE A 129 10.09 5.47 1.42
N TYR A 130 9.74 5.20 0.16
CA TYR A 130 10.05 3.89 -0.42
C TYR A 130 11.56 3.67 -0.50
N LYS A 131 12.32 4.71 -0.86
CA LYS A 131 13.76 4.58 -0.87
C LYS A 131 14.30 4.28 0.52
N LYS A 132 13.76 4.94 1.53
CA LYS A 132 14.22 4.75 2.88
C LYS A 132 13.96 3.34 3.39
N VAL A 133 12.90 2.71 2.96
CA VAL A 133 12.61 1.35 3.40
C VAL A 133 13.19 0.28 2.47
N GLY A 134 14.01 0.69 1.51
CA GLY A 134 14.80 -0.28 0.75
C GLY A 134 14.43 -0.48 -0.71
N PHE A 135 13.49 0.30 -1.24
CA PHE A 135 13.15 0.19 -2.66
C PHE A 135 14.13 0.99 -3.51
N CYS A 136 14.36 0.53 -4.73
CA CYS A 136 15.15 1.28 -5.70
C CYS A 136 14.32 1.48 -6.95
N SER A 137 14.58 2.60 -7.65
CA SER A 137 13.82 2.95 -8.85
C SER A 137 14.18 2.03 -9.99
N THR A 138 13.19 1.62 -10.77
CA THR A 138 13.39 0.81 -11.97
C THR A 138 12.94 1.57 -13.21
N SER A 139 12.46 2.80 -13.06
CA SER A 139 12.07 3.64 -14.19
C SER A 139 12.26 5.10 -13.83
N PRO A 140 12.26 6.01 -14.82
CA PRO A 140 12.18 7.44 -14.50
C PRO A 140 10.75 7.76 -14.09
N ILE A 141 10.48 9.04 -13.82
CA ILE A 141 9.13 9.47 -13.52
C ILE A 141 8.27 9.26 -14.75
N MET A 142 7.10 8.67 -14.56
CA MET A 142 6.20 8.34 -15.63
C MET A 142 4.81 8.92 -15.35
N SER A 143 3.98 8.99 -16.38
CA SER A 143 2.62 9.51 -16.24
C SER A 143 1.69 8.66 -17.09
N ASN A 144 0.55 8.31 -16.52
CA ASN A 144 -0.44 7.52 -17.23
C ASN A 144 -1.82 7.92 -16.71
N GLY A 145 -2.64 8.55 -17.56
CA GLY A 145 -3.97 9.00 -17.16
C GLY A 145 -3.94 9.98 -16.01
N GLY A 146 -2.93 10.85 -15.97
CA GLY A 146 -2.79 11.83 -14.90
C GLY A 146 -2.18 11.29 -13.62
N ILE A 147 -1.93 9.98 -13.55
CA ILE A 147 -1.27 9.37 -12.40
C ILE A 147 0.23 9.47 -12.65
N ILE A 148 0.93 10.13 -11.73
CA ILE A 148 2.38 10.34 -11.86
C ILE A 148 3.08 9.41 -10.90
N TYR A 149 4.06 8.65 -11.39
CA TYR A 149 4.72 7.67 -10.53
C TYR A 149 6.12 7.32 -11.00
N THR A 150 6.88 6.70 -10.12
CA THR A 150 8.17 6.09 -10.43
C THR A 150 8.05 4.63 -10.05
N SER A 151 8.36 3.73 -10.96
CA SER A 151 8.33 2.29 -10.63
C SER A 151 9.53 1.95 -9.78
N MET A 152 9.32 1.15 -8.76
CA MET A 152 10.36 0.77 -7.81
C MET A 152 10.22 -0.69 -7.42
N LYS A 153 11.31 -1.26 -6.92
CA LYS A 153 11.28 -2.63 -6.43
C LYS A 153 12.15 -2.77 -5.19
N LYS A 154 11.86 -3.79 -4.41
CA LYS A 154 12.63 -4.13 -3.23
C LYS A 154 12.65 -5.64 -3.12
N GLU A 155 13.81 -6.21 -2.77
CA GLU A 155 13.88 -7.64 -2.53
C GLU A 155 13.21 -7.97 -1.22
N ILE A 156 12.45 -9.06 -1.18
CA ILE A 156 11.77 -9.48 0.03
C ILE A 156 12.82 -10.16 0.88
N GLY A 157 13.08 -9.57 2.05
CA GLY A 157 14.17 -10.03 2.88
C GLY A 157 13.93 -11.38 3.47
N GLU A 158 15.04 -12.03 3.85
CA GLU A 158 14.96 -13.22 4.61
C GLU A 158 14.61 -12.80 6.03
N LYS A 159 14.06 -13.75 6.77
CA LYS A 159 13.82 -13.44 8.13
C LYS A 159 15.14 -13.18 8.75
N ASP A 160 15.16 -12.30 9.68
CA ASP A 160 16.37 -12.02 10.34
C ASP A 160 16.90 -13.25 10.87
N GLY A 161 17.85 -13.50 11.13
CA GLY A 161 18.37 -14.66 11.69
C GLY A 161 18.59 -15.73 10.75
N LYS A 162 18.04 -15.68 9.61
CA LYS A 162 18.28 -16.69 8.80
C LYS A 162 19.48 -16.47 8.18
N ILE A 163 20.00 -15.44 8.36
CA ILE A 163 21.14 -15.20 7.80
C ILE A 163 22.10 -15.97 8.31
N ILE A 164 22.41 -16.41 8.33
CA ILE A 164 23.35 -17.10 8.94
C ILE A 164 23.43 -18.01 9.03
#